data_bfeb0febe5d66c65e23e7ef336ba99b7
#
_entry.id   bfeb0febe5d66c65e23e7ef336ba99b7
#
_cell.length_a   1.000
_cell.length_b   1.000
_cell.length_c   1.000
_cell.angle_alpha   90.00
_cell.angle_beta   90.00
_cell.angle_gamma   90.00
#
_symmetry.space_group_name_H-M   'P 1'
#
loop_
_entity.id
_entity.type
_entity.pdbx_description
1 polymer ?
#
loop_
_entity_poly.entity_id
_entity_poly.type
_entity_poly.pdbx_seq_one_letter_code
_entity_poly.pdbx_strand_id
1 'polypeptide(L)'
;MSDDHDTTSPSATPHSSPAVLQIRIDLDDAQPPIWRRLNLRADLTLDVVHQIIQDAFGWEDSHLHRFTLGGSVWDRDAQLFLCPFDVAEGEEEGTPEEQVRLDQVLNDPGDVLRYVYDYGDDWQLRLRLEKVLPAEPGTPPAVCVDGRRAAPPEDSRFEYMNDGLAALVEDPDRFEPAEVNEQLGRPWYALRARDVHPRLLELVNMLSITSEGAELGARLAALPDSPEKPSDDDLRTALSAHLWFLDQAGTAASPSPRRVTSDRQSWKRPPP
;
A
#
# COMPACT_ATOMS: atom_id res chain seq x y z
N MET A 1 5.08 -48.19 -12.90
CA MET A 1 5.53 -47.01 -13.61
C MET A 1 4.73 -45.90 -13.02
N SER A 2 5.33 -45.24 -12.04
CA SER A 2 4.75 -44.12 -11.27
C SER A 2 5.40 -42.87 -11.80
N ASP A 3 4.63 -42.01 -12.46
CA ASP A 3 5.08 -40.70 -12.92
C ASP A 3 4.95 -39.73 -11.76
N ASP A 4 6.05 -39.41 -11.10
CA ASP A 4 6.18 -38.31 -10.17
C ASP A 4 6.15 -37.00 -10.97
N HIS A 5 5.02 -36.31 -10.97
CA HIS A 5 4.97 -34.93 -11.38
C HIS A 5 5.54 -34.04 -10.25
N ASP A 6 6.83 -33.78 -10.36
CA ASP A 6 7.53 -32.76 -9.58
C ASP A 6 7.04 -31.38 -10.02
N THR A 7 6.07 -30.83 -9.28
CA THR A 7 5.60 -29.46 -9.42
C THR A 7 6.57 -28.54 -8.65
N THR A 8 7.73 -28.31 -9.23
CA THR A 8 8.65 -27.30 -8.72
C THR A 8 8.09 -25.92 -9.01
N SER A 9 7.43 -25.31 -8.03
CA SER A 9 7.15 -23.87 -8.03
C SER A 9 8.47 -23.13 -8.20
N PRO A 10 8.58 -22.14 -9.09
CA PRO A 10 9.78 -21.34 -9.20
C PRO A 10 9.98 -20.55 -7.89
N SER A 11 10.90 -21.01 -7.06
CA SER A 11 11.42 -20.25 -5.95
C SER A 11 12.21 -19.08 -6.54
N ALA A 12 11.56 -17.94 -6.68
CA ALA A 12 12.23 -16.72 -7.11
C ALA A 12 13.31 -16.36 -6.10
N THR A 13 14.54 -16.25 -6.56
CA THR A 13 15.66 -15.83 -5.71
C THR A 13 15.59 -14.31 -5.55
N PRO A 14 15.40 -13.77 -4.33
CA PRO A 14 15.35 -12.33 -4.15
C PRO A 14 16.64 -11.68 -4.64
N HIS A 15 16.54 -10.46 -5.15
CA HIS A 15 17.69 -9.70 -5.65
C HIS A 15 18.78 -9.62 -4.57
N SER A 16 19.98 -10.06 -4.88
CA SER A 16 21.12 -10.10 -3.95
C SER A 16 21.69 -8.71 -3.61
N SER A 17 21.26 -7.68 -4.31
CA SER A 17 21.64 -6.27 -4.10
C SER A 17 20.39 -5.41 -4.00
N PRO A 18 20.44 -4.27 -3.26
CA PRO A 18 19.33 -3.33 -3.22
C PRO A 18 18.87 -2.95 -4.63
N ALA A 19 17.58 -3.07 -4.91
CA ALA A 19 17.01 -2.81 -6.21
C ALA A 19 15.75 -1.94 -6.11
N VAL A 20 15.44 -1.27 -7.22
CA VAL A 20 14.20 -0.54 -7.45
C VAL A 20 13.47 -1.18 -8.61
N LEU A 21 12.22 -1.52 -8.41
CA LEU A 21 11.36 -2.06 -9.44
C LEU A 21 10.56 -0.90 -10.06
N GLN A 22 10.73 -0.67 -11.36
CA GLN A 22 9.85 0.23 -12.09
C GLN A 22 8.63 -0.57 -12.54
N ILE A 23 7.48 -0.22 -11.96
CA ILE A 23 6.23 -0.93 -12.13
C ILE A 23 5.21 -0.01 -12.79
N ARG A 24 4.56 -0.52 -13.82
CA ARG A 24 3.37 0.10 -14.38
C ARG A 24 2.12 -0.56 -13.78
N ILE A 25 1.24 0.27 -13.25
CA ILE A 25 -0.05 -0.13 -12.65
C ILE A 25 -1.15 0.39 -13.56
N ASP A 26 -1.86 -0.51 -14.21
CA ASP A 26 -3.01 -0.20 -15.07
C ASP A 26 -4.31 -0.52 -14.32
N LEU A 27 -5.28 0.40 -14.36
CA LEU A 27 -6.67 0.10 -13.99
C LEU A 27 -7.30 -0.71 -15.11
N ASP A 28 -7.68 -1.96 -14.83
CA ASP A 28 -8.29 -2.83 -15.83
C ASP A 28 -9.66 -2.26 -16.26
N ASP A 29 -10.07 -2.55 -17.50
CA ASP A 29 -11.29 -2.06 -18.14
C ASP A 29 -11.38 -0.54 -18.36
N ALA A 30 -10.37 0.25 -18.00
CA ALA A 30 -10.38 1.68 -18.23
C ALA A 30 -10.14 2.04 -19.72
N GLN A 31 -11.09 2.76 -20.31
CA GLN A 31 -11.02 3.26 -21.68
C GLN A 31 -11.39 4.75 -21.75
N PRO A 32 -10.47 5.64 -22.12
CA PRO A 32 -9.03 5.45 -22.36
C PRO A 32 -8.26 4.97 -21.10
N PRO A 33 -7.06 4.38 -21.27
CA PRO A 33 -6.33 3.78 -20.15
C PRO A 33 -6.01 4.76 -19.02
N ILE A 34 -6.23 4.33 -17.78
CA ILE A 34 -5.83 5.00 -16.54
C ILE A 34 -4.69 4.18 -15.94
N TRP A 35 -3.55 4.82 -15.70
CA TRP A 35 -2.39 4.10 -15.20
C TRP A 35 -1.42 4.99 -14.43
N ARG A 36 -0.57 4.35 -13.62
CA ARG A 36 0.56 4.95 -12.88
C ARG A 36 1.83 4.18 -13.18
N ARG A 37 2.97 4.88 -13.24
CA ARG A 37 4.29 4.25 -13.27
C ARG A 37 5.07 4.66 -12.05
N LEU A 38 5.40 3.69 -11.23
CA LEU A 38 6.06 3.88 -9.96
C LEU A 38 7.44 3.22 -9.96
N ASN A 39 8.42 3.88 -9.33
CA ASN A 39 9.67 3.27 -8.91
C ASN A 39 9.52 2.89 -7.45
N LEU A 40 9.53 1.61 -7.14
CA LEU A 40 9.34 1.06 -5.80
C LEU A 40 10.59 0.32 -5.36
N ARG A 41 11.01 0.48 -4.10
CA ARG A 41 12.06 -0.39 -3.55
C ARG A 41 11.61 -1.84 -3.60
N ALA A 42 12.51 -2.73 -3.99
CA ALA A 42 12.22 -4.15 -4.17
C ALA A 42 11.89 -4.88 -2.85
N ASP A 43 12.40 -4.36 -1.73
CA ASP A 43 12.24 -4.93 -0.39
C ASP A 43 10.95 -4.51 0.35
N LEU A 44 10.10 -3.70 -0.27
CA LEU A 44 8.80 -3.32 0.31
C LEU A 44 7.88 -4.55 0.43
N THR A 45 7.16 -4.65 1.53
CA THR A 45 6.11 -5.66 1.71
C THR A 45 4.81 -5.26 1.01
N LEU A 46 3.96 -6.22 0.68
CA LEU A 46 2.76 -5.97 -0.12
C LEU A 46 1.76 -5.05 0.58
N ASP A 47 1.67 -5.07 1.90
CA ASP A 47 0.86 -4.12 2.68
C ASP A 47 1.33 -2.66 2.47
N VAL A 48 2.64 -2.43 2.33
CA VAL A 48 3.17 -1.10 1.98
C VAL A 48 2.85 -0.75 0.53
N VAL A 49 2.95 -1.73 -0.38
CA VAL A 49 2.59 -1.55 -1.79
C VAL A 49 1.10 -1.21 -1.94
N HIS A 50 0.23 -1.84 -1.13
CA HIS A 50 -1.18 -1.47 -1.05
C HIS A 50 -1.37 0.01 -0.71
N GLN A 51 -0.75 0.51 0.35
CA GLN A 51 -0.83 1.92 0.75
C GLN A 51 -0.32 2.87 -0.35
N ILE A 52 0.76 2.48 -1.04
CA ILE A 52 1.28 3.24 -2.19
C ILE A 52 0.25 3.28 -3.33
N ILE A 53 -0.46 2.18 -3.59
CA ILE A 53 -1.53 2.14 -4.60
C ILE A 53 -2.67 3.08 -4.19
N GLN A 54 -3.11 3.05 -2.94
CA GLN A 54 -4.16 3.94 -2.42
C GLN A 54 -3.80 5.41 -2.67
N ASP A 55 -2.61 5.83 -2.26
CA ASP A 55 -2.14 7.20 -2.50
C ASP A 55 -2.00 7.54 -4.00
N ALA A 56 -1.55 6.57 -4.83
CA ALA A 56 -1.34 6.79 -6.25
C ALA A 56 -2.65 6.92 -7.06
N PHE A 57 -3.73 6.30 -6.58
CA PHE A 57 -5.05 6.38 -7.18
C PHE A 57 -5.97 7.38 -6.46
N GLY A 58 -5.58 7.90 -5.30
CA GLY A 58 -6.37 8.83 -4.50
C GLY A 58 -7.55 8.17 -3.80
N TRP A 59 -7.39 6.89 -3.44
CA TRP A 59 -8.35 6.13 -2.66
C TRP A 59 -8.10 6.27 -1.16
N GLU A 60 -9.10 5.97 -0.32
CA GLU A 60 -9.11 6.27 1.12
C GLU A 60 -8.86 5.03 2.01
N ASP A 61 -8.60 3.85 1.42
CA ASP A 61 -8.35 2.59 2.14
C ASP A 61 -9.53 2.20 3.07
N SER A 62 -10.76 2.40 2.59
CA SER A 62 -11.97 2.09 3.37
C SER A 62 -12.55 0.70 3.10
N HIS A 63 -11.99 -0.05 2.14
CA HIS A 63 -12.46 -1.36 1.70
C HIS A 63 -11.39 -2.47 1.77
N LEU A 64 -11.83 -3.72 1.62
CA LEU A 64 -10.96 -4.88 1.59
C LEU A 64 -10.22 -4.99 0.25
N HIS A 65 -9.06 -5.64 0.30
CA HIS A 65 -8.21 -5.84 -0.86
C HIS A 65 -7.43 -7.15 -0.77
N ARG A 66 -6.86 -7.57 -1.89
CA ARG A 66 -5.85 -8.63 -1.93
C ARG A 66 -4.99 -8.54 -3.17
N PHE A 67 -3.84 -9.18 -3.11
CA PHE A 67 -3.01 -9.42 -4.28
C PHE A 67 -3.10 -10.89 -4.72
N THR A 68 -2.86 -11.12 -6.03
CA THR A 68 -2.82 -12.48 -6.57
C THR A 68 -1.69 -12.64 -7.58
N LEU A 69 -1.04 -13.80 -7.54
CA LEU A 69 -0.01 -14.19 -8.49
C LEU A 69 -0.48 -15.43 -9.28
N GLY A 70 -0.41 -15.33 -10.60
CA GLY A 70 -0.91 -16.37 -11.50
C GLY A 70 -2.44 -16.36 -11.66
N GLY A 71 -2.95 -16.16 -12.86
CA GLY A 71 -4.38 -16.09 -13.12
C GLY A 71 -5.04 -14.71 -12.90
N SER A 72 -6.36 -14.71 -12.76
CA SER A 72 -7.15 -13.52 -12.40
C SER A 72 -7.25 -13.38 -10.88
N VAL A 73 -7.73 -12.22 -10.41
CA VAL A 73 -7.91 -11.96 -8.97
C VAL A 73 -8.93 -12.90 -8.28
N TRP A 74 -9.81 -13.54 -9.06
CA TRP A 74 -10.83 -14.48 -8.59
C TRP A 74 -10.56 -15.95 -8.98
N ASP A 75 -9.35 -16.21 -9.52
CA ASP A 75 -8.95 -17.55 -9.89
C ASP A 75 -8.63 -18.37 -8.64
N ARG A 76 -9.24 -19.55 -8.52
CA ARG A 76 -9.05 -20.45 -7.36
C ARG A 76 -7.65 -21.06 -7.28
N ASP A 77 -6.98 -21.12 -8.42
CA ASP A 77 -5.63 -21.69 -8.51
C ASP A 77 -4.54 -20.62 -8.39
N ALA A 78 -4.92 -19.32 -8.25
CA ALA A 78 -3.98 -18.24 -8.04
C ALA A 78 -3.42 -18.27 -6.61
N GLN A 79 -2.16 -17.90 -6.48
CA GLN A 79 -1.57 -17.66 -5.16
C GLN A 79 -2.13 -16.36 -4.58
N LEU A 80 -2.72 -16.43 -3.38
CA LEU A 80 -3.34 -15.30 -2.71
C LEU A 80 -2.40 -14.67 -1.68
N PHE A 81 -2.40 -13.33 -1.65
CA PHE A 81 -1.78 -12.54 -0.59
C PHE A 81 -2.88 -11.69 0.04
N LEU A 82 -3.17 -11.97 1.30
CA LEU A 82 -4.38 -11.56 1.99
C LEU A 82 -4.14 -10.37 2.91
N CYS A 83 -5.07 -9.43 2.92
CA CYS A 83 -5.11 -8.35 3.89
C CYS A 83 -5.39 -8.88 5.31
N PRO A 84 -5.10 -8.11 6.36
CA PRO A 84 -5.28 -8.55 7.76
C PRO A 84 -6.69 -9.03 8.11
N PHE A 85 -7.71 -8.46 7.47
CA PHE A 85 -9.10 -8.86 7.71
C PHE A 85 -9.38 -10.27 7.15
N ASP A 86 -9.00 -10.54 5.89
CA ASP A 86 -9.22 -11.86 5.28
C ASP A 86 -8.43 -12.96 6.00
N VAL A 87 -7.22 -12.63 6.49
CA VAL A 87 -6.44 -13.54 7.35
C VAL A 87 -7.17 -13.85 8.64
N ALA A 88 -7.80 -12.85 9.28
CA ALA A 88 -8.54 -13.03 10.53
C ALA A 88 -9.84 -13.81 10.35
N GLU A 89 -10.54 -13.64 9.23
CA GLU A 89 -11.74 -14.41 8.89
C GLU A 89 -11.41 -15.89 8.61
N GLY A 90 -10.25 -16.19 8.00
CA GLY A 90 -9.76 -17.55 7.77
C GLY A 90 -10.62 -18.38 6.79
N GLU A 91 -11.39 -17.73 5.94
CA GLU A 91 -12.23 -18.40 4.94
C GLU A 91 -11.43 -18.84 3.70
N GLU A 92 -10.32 -18.18 3.40
CA GLU A 92 -9.45 -18.46 2.26
C GLU A 92 -8.02 -18.78 2.71
N GLU A 93 -7.36 -19.71 2.00
CA GLU A 93 -5.95 -20.03 2.23
C GLU A 93 -5.07 -19.05 1.43
N GLY A 94 -4.20 -18.33 2.10
CA GLY A 94 -3.28 -17.40 1.47
C GLY A 94 -2.17 -16.96 2.42
N THR A 95 -1.18 -16.26 1.89
CA THR A 95 -0.09 -15.71 2.69
C THR A 95 -0.45 -14.29 3.14
N PRO A 96 -0.29 -13.93 4.43
CA PRO A 96 -0.46 -12.55 4.87
C PRO A 96 0.45 -11.60 4.07
N GLU A 97 -0.12 -10.53 3.53
CA GLU A 97 0.57 -9.60 2.62
C GLU A 97 1.78 -8.90 3.26
N GLU A 98 1.75 -8.66 4.58
CA GLU A 98 2.87 -8.08 5.32
C GLU A 98 4.10 -9.01 5.44
N GLN A 99 3.94 -10.28 5.10
CA GLN A 99 5.03 -11.27 5.11
C GLN A 99 5.68 -11.45 3.74
N VAL A 100 5.15 -10.80 2.70
CA VAL A 100 5.59 -10.98 1.31
C VAL A 100 6.20 -9.70 0.78
N ARG A 101 7.46 -9.79 0.35
CA ARG A 101 8.16 -8.67 -0.29
C ARG A 101 7.86 -8.63 -1.78
N LEU A 102 7.92 -7.44 -2.33
CA LEU A 102 7.67 -7.18 -3.75
C LEU A 102 8.64 -7.95 -4.66
N ASP A 103 9.94 -8.09 -4.26
CA ASP A 103 10.94 -8.85 -5.00
C ASP A 103 10.82 -10.39 -4.87
N GLN A 104 9.86 -10.88 -4.11
CA GLN A 104 9.51 -12.30 -4.09
C GLN A 104 8.45 -12.68 -5.12
N VAL A 105 7.72 -11.68 -5.63
CA VAL A 105 6.60 -11.89 -6.55
C VAL A 105 6.81 -11.24 -7.93
N LEU A 106 7.69 -10.24 -8.02
CA LEU A 106 8.06 -9.57 -9.28
C LEU A 106 9.59 -9.55 -9.39
N ASN A 107 10.14 -10.37 -10.29
CA ASN A 107 11.59 -10.57 -10.43
C ASN A 107 12.13 -10.12 -11.78
N ASP A 108 11.44 -10.46 -12.85
CA ASP A 108 11.88 -10.21 -14.20
C ASP A 108 10.94 -9.24 -14.93
N PRO A 109 11.47 -8.35 -15.80
CA PRO A 109 10.63 -7.51 -16.63
C PRO A 109 9.60 -8.33 -17.43
N GLY A 110 8.34 -7.98 -17.27
CA GLY A 110 7.19 -8.71 -17.81
C GLY A 110 6.37 -9.44 -16.76
N ASP A 111 6.91 -9.70 -15.58
CA ASP A 111 6.16 -10.27 -14.47
C ASP A 111 4.94 -9.40 -14.11
N VAL A 112 3.85 -10.06 -13.71
CA VAL A 112 2.59 -9.43 -13.41
C VAL A 112 2.07 -9.91 -12.06
N LEU A 113 1.80 -8.97 -11.17
CA LEU A 113 1.03 -9.14 -9.95
C LEU A 113 -0.33 -8.47 -10.17
N ARG A 114 -1.40 -9.11 -9.73
CA ARG A 114 -2.74 -8.52 -9.78
C ARG A 114 -3.15 -8.04 -8.40
N TYR A 115 -4.03 -7.08 -8.38
CA TYR A 115 -4.57 -6.49 -7.17
C TYR A 115 -6.05 -6.20 -7.39
N VAL A 116 -6.86 -6.46 -6.38
CA VAL A 116 -8.26 -6.03 -6.33
C VAL A 116 -8.51 -5.25 -5.06
N TYR A 117 -9.23 -4.17 -5.21
CA TYR A 117 -9.66 -3.29 -4.12
C TYR A 117 -11.17 -3.14 -4.18
N ASP A 118 -11.80 -3.15 -3.00
CA ASP A 118 -13.26 -3.17 -2.84
C ASP A 118 -13.90 -4.37 -3.56
N TYR A 119 -14.15 -5.45 -2.83
CA TYR A 119 -14.75 -6.67 -3.40
C TYR A 119 -16.17 -6.45 -3.92
N GLY A 120 -16.85 -5.36 -3.50
CA GLY A 120 -18.15 -4.96 -3.98
C GLY A 120 -18.09 -4.25 -5.34
N ASP A 121 -17.21 -3.27 -5.45
CA ASP A 121 -16.96 -2.49 -6.68
C ASP A 121 -16.01 -3.22 -7.65
N ASP A 122 -15.17 -4.13 -7.16
CA ASP A 122 -14.25 -4.94 -7.96
C ASP A 122 -13.26 -4.09 -8.78
N TRP A 123 -12.58 -3.13 -8.13
CA TRP A 123 -11.52 -2.36 -8.76
C TRP A 123 -10.28 -3.22 -8.97
N GLN A 124 -10.03 -3.65 -10.20
CA GLN A 124 -8.90 -4.51 -10.55
C GLN A 124 -7.74 -3.71 -11.13
N LEU A 125 -6.55 -3.92 -10.58
CA LEU A 125 -5.31 -3.33 -11.06
C LEU A 125 -4.32 -4.42 -11.47
N ARG A 126 -3.57 -4.11 -12.52
CA ARG A 126 -2.49 -4.95 -13.02
C ARG A 126 -1.15 -4.26 -12.87
N LEU A 127 -0.33 -4.80 -11.97
CA LEU A 127 1.02 -4.35 -11.69
C LEU A 127 1.99 -5.12 -12.61
N ARG A 128 2.61 -4.46 -13.56
CA ARG A 128 3.60 -5.07 -14.46
C ARG A 128 4.98 -4.51 -14.16
N LEU A 129 5.93 -5.40 -13.89
CA LEU A 129 7.34 -5.03 -13.81
C LEU A 129 7.85 -4.64 -15.19
N GLU A 130 8.31 -3.41 -15.36
CA GLU A 130 8.89 -2.92 -16.62
C GLU A 130 10.41 -2.98 -16.61
N LYS A 131 11.05 -2.63 -15.46
CA LYS A 131 12.51 -2.60 -15.30
C LYS A 131 12.93 -2.89 -13.88
N VAL A 132 14.12 -3.45 -13.74
CA VAL A 132 14.86 -3.55 -12.49
C VAL A 132 16.01 -2.54 -12.55
N LEU A 133 16.07 -1.65 -11.58
CA LEU A 133 17.05 -0.56 -11.50
C LEU A 133 17.89 -0.74 -10.23
N PRO A 134 19.16 -0.29 -10.22
CA PRO A 134 19.94 -0.30 -8.99
C PRO A 134 19.37 0.70 -7.97
N ALA A 135 19.35 0.34 -6.70
CA ALA A 135 19.09 1.27 -5.62
C ALA A 135 20.40 1.88 -5.12
N GLU A 136 20.40 3.18 -4.85
CA GLU A 136 21.51 3.90 -4.24
C GLU A 136 21.19 4.20 -2.76
N PRO A 137 22.20 4.48 -1.93
CA PRO A 137 21.97 4.96 -0.57
C PRO A 137 21.04 6.20 -0.57
N GLY A 138 19.98 6.16 0.20
CA GLY A 138 18.98 7.23 0.24
C GLY A 138 17.88 7.14 -0.83
N THR A 139 17.85 6.08 -1.65
CA THR A 139 16.71 5.84 -2.57
C THR A 139 15.39 5.83 -1.79
N PRO A 140 14.42 6.68 -2.15
CA PRO A 140 13.13 6.72 -1.47
C PRO A 140 12.37 5.40 -1.68
N PRO A 141 11.48 5.02 -0.76
CA PRO A 141 10.68 3.80 -0.86
C PRO A 141 9.82 3.74 -2.12
N ALA A 142 9.23 4.86 -2.49
CA ALA A 142 8.36 4.96 -3.66
C ALA A 142 8.49 6.33 -4.32
N VAL A 143 8.42 6.35 -5.66
CA VAL A 143 8.35 7.57 -6.47
C VAL A 143 7.43 7.33 -7.66
N CYS A 144 6.44 8.19 -7.85
CA CYS A 144 5.65 8.24 -9.06
C CYS A 144 6.45 8.98 -10.15
N VAL A 145 6.76 8.30 -11.24
CA VAL A 145 7.58 8.87 -12.33
C VAL A 145 6.76 9.28 -13.54
N ASP A 146 5.55 8.69 -13.70
CA ASP A 146 4.67 8.99 -14.82
C ASP A 146 3.26 8.45 -14.54
N GLY A 147 2.28 8.86 -15.33
CA GLY A 147 0.91 8.35 -15.24
C GLY A 147 -0.01 9.03 -16.24
N ARG A 148 -1.26 8.60 -16.24
CA ARG A 148 -2.25 9.18 -17.15
C ARG A 148 -3.64 9.13 -16.55
N ARG A 149 -4.32 10.25 -16.61
CA ARG A 149 -5.71 10.48 -16.24
C ARG A 149 -5.98 10.42 -14.74
N ALA A 150 -7.03 11.09 -14.32
CA ALA A 150 -7.58 10.94 -12.98
C ALA A 150 -8.05 9.48 -12.77
N ALA A 151 -8.02 9.03 -11.52
CA ALA A 151 -8.67 7.78 -11.15
C ALA A 151 -10.13 8.03 -10.78
N PRO A 152 -11.03 7.04 -10.95
CA PRO A 152 -12.37 7.10 -10.40
C PRO A 152 -12.30 7.18 -8.86
N PRO A 153 -13.21 7.94 -8.21
CA PRO A 153 -13.36 7.88 -6.75
C PRO A 153 -13.76 6.49 -6.26
N GLU A 154 -13.54 6.21 -4.97
CA GLU A 154 -14.14 5.04 -4.31
C GLU A 154 -15.66 5.04 -4.44
N ASP A 155 -16.29 3.88 -4.24
CA ASP A 155 -17.75 3.69 -4.27
C ASP A 155 -18.43 4.20 -5.55
N SER A 156 -17.69 4.25 -6.68
CA SER A 156 -18.20 4.85 -7.92
C SER A 156 -18.15 3.94 -9.14
N ARG A 157 -17.89 2.64 -8.96
CA ARG A 157 -17.73 1.71 -10.09
C ARG A 157 -18.96 1.65 -10.99
N PHE A 158 -20.15 1.66 -10.39
CA PHE A 158 -21.40 1.60 -11.15
C PHE A 158 -21.57 2.85 -12.04
N GLU A 159 -21.38 4.04 -11.49
CA GLU A 159 -21.45 5.31 -12.21
C GLU A 159 -20.34 5.41 -13.25
N TYR A 160 -19.12 4.98 -12.90
CA TYR A 160 -17.98 4.94 -13.82
C TYR A 160 -18.28 4.10 -15.07
N MET A 161 -18.86 2.92 -14.88
CA MET A 161 -19.17 2.00 -15.98
C MET A 161 -20.33 2.47 -16.86
N ASN A 162 -21.29 3.21 -16.30
CA ASN A 162 -22.46 3.71 -17.01
C ASN A 162 -22.26 5.09 -17.65
N ASP A 163 -21.68 6.02 -16.89
CA ASP A 163 -21.62 7.45 -17.24
C ASP A 163 -20.19 7.91 -17.59
N GLY A 164 -19.19 7.08 -17.27
CA GLY A 164 -17.79 7.34 -17.54
C GLY A 164 -17.14 8.32 -16.57
N LEU A 165 -15.81 8.43 -16.64
CA LEU A 165 -15.00 9.23 -15.73
C LEU A 165 -15.37 10.72 -15.68
N ALA A 166 -15.81 11.28 -16.83
CA ALA A 166 -16.17 12.70 -16.93
C ALA A 166 -17.41 13.09 -16.12
N ALA A 167 -18.22 12.12 -15.69
CA ALA A 167 -19.35 12.37 -14.78
C ALA A 167 -18.91 12.43 -13.31
N LEU A 168 -17.74 11.89 -12.99
CA LEU A 168 -17.25 11.71 -11.62
C LEU A 168 -16.18 12.71 -11.20
N VAL A 169 -15.39 13.22 -12.16
CA VAL A 169 -14.27 14.12 -11.89
C VAL A 169 -14.33 15.34 -12.83
N GLU A 170 -13.84 16.49 -12.35
CA GLU A 170 -13.88 17.74 -13.09
C GLU A 170 -13.00 17.70 -14.35
N ASP A 171 -11.79 17.14 -14.26
CA ASP A 171 -10.85 16.98 -15.37
C ASP A 171 -10.38 15.52 -15.47
N PRO A 172 -11.02 14.70 -16.32
CA PRO A 172 -10.68 13.29 -16.48
C PRO A 172 -9.26 13.04 -17.02
N ASP A 173 -8.69 13.98 -17.74
CA ASP A 173 -7.37 13.82 -18.36
C ASP A 173 -6.24 14.33 -17.46
N ARG A 174 -6.56 14.97 -16.34
CA ARG A 174 -5.59 15.51 -15.40
C ARG A 174 -4.87 14.39 -14.65
N PHE A 175 -3.55 14.46 -14.64
CA PHE A 175 -2.69 13.67 -13.76
C PHE A 175 -1.35 14.38 -13.57
N GLU A 176 -0.97 14.61 -12.33
CA GLU A 176 0.28 15.27 -11.96
C GLU A 176 1.10 14.36 -11.03
N PRO A 177 2.22 13.79 -11.49
CA PRO A 177 3.08 12.94 -10.65
C PRO A 177 3.54 13.64 -9.36
N ALA A 178 3.67 14.97 -9.38
CA ALA A 178 4.09 15.75 -8.22
C ALA A 178 3.09 15.63 -7.05
N GLU A 179 1.79 15.61 -7.33
CA GLU A 179 0.74 15.48 -6.30
C GLU A 179 0.79 14.09 -5.62
N VAL A 180 1.01 13.04 -6.41
CA VAL A 180 1.22 11.69 -5.87
C VAL A 180 2.50 11.64 -5.04
N ASN A 181 3.60 12.25 -5.52
CA ASN A 181 4.88 12.26 -4.81
C ASN A 181 4.85 13.05 -3.51
N GLU A 182 3.96 14.04 -3.37
CA GLU A 182 3.73 14.72 -2.08
C GLU A 182 3.22 13.72 -1.03
N GLN A 183 2.29 12.83 -1.42
CA GLN A 183 1.78 11.78 -0.53
C GLN A 183 2.84 10.70 -0.27
N LEU A 184 3.53 10.22 -1.31
CA LEU A 184 4.57 9.19 -1.18
C LEU A 184 5.83 9.68 -0.43
N GLY A 185 6.05 10.99 -0.36
CA GLY A 185 7.13 11.61 0.42
C GLY A 185 6.90 11.61 1.93
N ARG A 186 5.76 11.13 2.42
CA ARG A 186 5.47 11.08 3.86
C ARG A 186 6.50 10.21 4.61
N PRO A 187 6.94 10.63 5.79
CA PRO A 187 7.92 9.90 6.60
C PRO A 187 7.52 8.46 6.92
N TRP A 188 6.22 8.18 6.94
CA TRP A 188 5.65 6.86 7.19
C TRP A 188 6.23 5.79 6.26
N TYR A 189 6.31 6.07 4.95
CA TYR A 189 6.87 5.12 3.98
C TYR A 189 8.33 4.78 4.24
N ALA A 190 9.13 5.80 4.56
CA ALA A 190 10.55 5.60 4.87
C ALA A 190 10.75 4.78 6.16
N LEU A 191 9.90 4.97 7.16
CA LEU A 191 9.94 4.23 8.41
C LEU A 191 9.43 2.80 8.25
N ARG A 192 8.34 2.61 7.50
CA ARG A 192 7.80 1.28 7.22
C ARG A 192 8.80 0.41 6.46
N ALA A 193 9.49 0.98 5.48
CA ALA A 193 10.54 0.30 4.73
C ALA A 193 11.77 -0.10 5.58
N ARG A 194 11.85 0.33 6.83
CA ARG A 194 12.93 0.00 7.79
C ARG A 194 12.53 -1.06 8.82
N ASP A 195 11.39 -1.70 8.65
CA ASP A 195 10.87 -2.67 9.63
C ASP A 195 10.79 -2.08 11.07
N VAL A 196 10.28 -0.87 11.16
CA VAL A 196 10.04 -0.18 12.43
C VAL A 196 8.84 -0.81 13.13
N HIS A 197 8.87 -0.86 14.47
CA HIS A 197 7.81 -1.46 15.25
C HIS A 197 6.44 -0.84 14.94
N PRO A 198 5.36 -1.64 14.69
CA PRO A 198 4.04 -1.14 14.27
C PRO A 198 3.47 -0.01 15.11
N ARG A 199 3.60 -0.06 16.44
CA ARG A 199 3.11 0.99 17.35
C ARG A 199 3.82 2.34 17.14
N LEU A 200 5.09 2.33 16.70
CA LEU A 200 5.78 3.57 16.37
C LEU A 200 5.26 4.14 15.05
N LEU A 201 4.96 3.29 14.09
CA LEU A 201 4.35 3.68 12.81
C LEU A 201 2.98 4.31 13.01
N GLU A 202 2.13 3.69 13.82
CA GLU A 202 0.81 4.25 14.18
C GLU A 202 0.96 5.62 14.83
N LEU A 203 1.94 5.77 15.72
CA LEU A 203 2.19 7.03 16.40
C LEU A 203 2.71 8.10 15.43
N VAL A 204 3.65 7.77 14.53
CA VAL A 204 4.14 8.70 13.50
C VAL A 204 3.01 9.10 12.57
N ASN A 205 2.17 8.18 12.15
CA ASN A 205 1.03 8.46 11.29
C ASN A 205 0.04 9.40 12.01
N MET A 206 -0.28 9.11 13.26
CA MET A 206 -1.18 9.95 14.06
C MET A 206 -0.61 11.36 14.32
N LEU A 207 0.70 11.48 14.53
CA LEU A 207 1.37 12.78 14.75
C LEU A 207 1.58 13.55 13.44
N SER A 208 1.63 12.88 12.29
CA SER A 208 1.85 13.51 10.97
C SER A 208 0.71 14.43 10.52
N ILE A 209 -0.44 14.41 11.21
CA ILE A 209 -1.51 15.40 11.05
C ILE A 209 -1.11 16.80 11.59
N THR A 210 -0.05 16.89 12.38
CA THR A 210 0.49 18.16 12.87
C THR A 210 1.84 18.47 12.22
N SER A 211 2.16 19.74 12.06
CA SER A 211 3.46 20.17 11.49
C SER A 211 4.65 19.65 12.30
N GLU A 212 4.53 19.64 13.63
CA GLU A 212 5.57 19.15 14.55
C GLU A 212 5.75 17.62 14.43
N GLY A 213 4.67 16.89 14.27
CA GLY A 213 4.70 15.44 14.09
C GLY A 213 5.29 15.05 12.73
N ALA A 214 4.96 15.78 11.67
CA ALA A 214 5.57 15.60 10.36
C ALA A 214 7.08 15.86 10.40
N GLU A 215 7.54 16.90 11.11
CA GLU A 215 8.97 17.17 11.29
C GLU A 215 9.67 16.06 12.09
N LEU A 216 9.05 15.56 13.16
CA LEU A 216 9.58 14.41 13.91
C LEU A 216 9.70 13.17 13.03
N GLY A 217 8.66 12.84 12.26
CA GLY A 217 8.67 11.73 11.32
C GLY A 217 9.80 11.85 10.29
N ALA A 218 9.97 13.05 9.71
CA ALA A 218 11.05 13.32 8.77
C ALA A 218 12.44 13.14 9.39
N ARG A 219 12.64 13.59 10.65
CA ARG A 219 13.90 13.40 11.38
C ARG A 219 14.18 11.94 11.69
N LEU A 220 13.16 11.15 12.08
CA LEU A 220 13.29 9.71 12.30
C LEU A 220 13.62 8.97 11.00
N ALA A 221 12.97 9.35 9.89
CA ALA A 221 13.23 8.78 8.58
C ALA A 221 14.63 9.11 8.04
N ALA A 222 15.21 10.25 8.45
CA ALA A 222 16.56 10.69 8.05
C ALA A 222 17.70 10.08 8.89
N LEU A 223 17.38 9.32 9.97
CA LEU A 223 18.42 8.64 10.74
C LEU A 223 19.14 7.62 9.84
N PRO A 224 20.49 7.53 9.91
CA PRO A 224 21.22 6.55 9.12
C PRO A 224 20.78 5.13 9.48
N ASP A 225 20.78 4.24 8.48
CA ASP A 225 20.55 2.82 8.70
C ASP A 225 21.64 2.30 9.65
N SER A 226 21.28 2.12 10.91
CA SER A 226 22.15 1.46 11.87
C SER A 226 21.87 -0.04 11.83
N PRO A 227 22.91 -0.90 11.81
CA PRO A 227 22.71 -2.34 11.97
C PRO A 227 22.15 -2.70 13.35
N GLU A 228 22.21 -1.78 14.29
CA GLU A 228 21.55 -1.89 15.59
C GLU A 228 20.19 -1.16 15.50
N LYS A 229 19.10 -1.93 15.57
CA LYS A 229 17.77 -1.34 15.77
C LYS A 229 17.82 -0.43 16.99
N PRO A 230 17.29 0.80 16.93
CA PRO A 230 17.18 1.62 18.13
C PRO A 230 16.42 0.79 19.19
N SER A 231 16.95 0.75 20.40
CA SER A 231 16.31 0.00 21.46
C SER A 231 14.93 0.56 21.77
N ASP A 232 14.02 -0.27 22.27
CA ASP A 232 12.71 0.20 22.75
C ASP A 232 12.84 1.38 23.75
N ASP A 233 13.96 1.45 24.48
CA ASP A 233 14.25 2.54 25.41
C ASP A 233 14.67 3.83 24.69
N ASP A 234 15.41 3.76 23.57
CA ASP A 234 15.74 4.93 22.78
C ASP A 234 14.49 5.54 22.15
N LEU A 235 13.59 4.67 21.65
CA LEU A 235 12.30 5.07 21.09
C LEU A 235 11.37 5.67 22.16
N ARG A 236 11.30 5.06 23.34
CA ARG A 236 10.53 5.59 24.48
C ARG A 236 11.07 6.93 24.95
N THR A 237 12.38 7.08 24.99
CA THR A 237 13.04 8.33 25.41
C THR A 237 12.72 9.44 24.42
N ALA A 238 12.84 9.19 23.11
CA ALA A 238 12.50 10.16 22.08
C ALA A 238 11.02 10.56 22.12
N LEU A 239 10.12 9.59 22.31
CA LEU A 239 8.68 9.81 22.42
C LEU A 239 8.30 10.54 23.71
N SER A 240 8.89 10.18 24.85
CA SER A 240 8.62 10.82 26.14
C SER A 240 9.05 12.30 26.12
N ALA A 241 10.18 12.63 25.51
CA ALA A 241 10.63 14.01 25.34
C ALA A 241 9.66 14.82 24.48
N HIS A 242 9.10 14.23 23.43
CA HIS A 242 8.14 14.90 22.55
C HIS A 242 6.78 15.08 23.21
N LEU A 243 6.26 14.07 23.89
CA LEU A 243 5.00 14.15 24.65
C LEU A 243 5.09 15.17 25.78
N TRP A 244 6.23 15.23 26.47
CA TRP A 244 6.49 16.27 27.48
C TRP A 244 6.47 17.68 26.88
N PHE A 245 7.05 17.87 25.69
CA PHE A 245 7.03 19.15 24.99
C PHE A 245 5.60 19.57 24.58
N LEU A 246 4.76 18.65 24.11
CA LEU A 246 3.37 18.90 23.76
C LEU A 246 2.52 19.28 24.99
N ASP A 247 2.77 18.63 26.14
CA ASP A 247 2.11 18.93 27.40
C ASP A 247 2.46 20.33 27.91
N GLN A 248 3.73 20.73 27.81
CA GLN A 248 4.21 22.07 28.18
C GLN A 248 3.71 23.17 27.23
N ALA A 249 3.47 22.86 25.97
CA ALA A 249 2.97 23.82 24.98
C ALA A 249 1.47 24.15 25.14
N GLY A 250 0.76 23.54 26.11
CA GLY A 250 -0.61 23.89 26.47
C GLY A 250 -1.65 23.56 25.42
N THR A 251 -1.36 22.66 24.48
CA THR A 251 -2.29 22.21 23.41
C THR A 251 -3.14 21.01 23.84
N ALA A 252 -3.40 20.84 25.13
CA ALA A 252 -4.33 19.82 25.62
C ALA A 252 -5.78 20.30 25.54
N ALA A 253 -6.34 20.41 24.34
CA ALA A 253 -7.79 20.37 24.16
C ALA A 253 -8.21 18.90 24.03
N SER A 254 -8.67 18.32 25.14
CA SER A 254 -9.25 16.97 25.13
C SER A 254 -10.48 16.91 24.22
N PRO A 255 -10.51 16.13 23.15
CA PRO A 255 -11.76 15.82 22.49
C PRO A 255 -12.52 14.81 23.37
N SER A 256 -13.70 15.21 23.84
CA SER A 256 -14.65 14.30 24.48
C SER A 256 -14.97 13.14 23.55
N PRO A 257 -14.95 11.90 24.01
CA PRO A 257 -15.29 10.75 23.18
C PRO A 257 -16.76 10.85 22.74
N ARG A 258 -16.99 11.04 21.46
CA ARG A 258 -18.33 10.87 20.87
C ARG A 258 -18.70 9.39 21.00
N ARG A 259 -19.78 9.13 21.73
CA ARG A 259 -20.42 7.81 21.77
C ARG A 259 -20.84 7.43 20.35
N VAL A 260 -20.15 6.47 19.78
CA VAL A 260 -20.63 5.77 18.58
C VAL A 260 -21.74 4.83 19.05
N THR A 261 -22.98 5.15 18.72
CA THR A 261 -24.11 4.22 18.87
C THR A 261 -24.04 3.25 17.69
N SER A 262 -23.71 2.00 17.98
CA SER A 262 -23.71 0.92 17.02
C SER A 262 -25.16 0.60 16.59
N ASP A 263 -25.57 1.08 15.44
CA ASP A 263 -26.73 0.53 14.74
C ASP A 263 -26.27 -0.69 13.93
N ARG A 264 -26.52 -1.85 14.47
CA ARG A 264 -26.39 -3.12 13.74
C ARG A 264 -27.50 -3.21 12.71
N GLN A 265 -27.22 -2.86 11.47
CA GLN A 265 -28.06 -3.29 10.36
C GLN A 265 -27.60 -4.69 9.92
N SER A 266 -28.50 -5.65 10.15
CA SER A 266 -28.35 -7.05 9.77
C SER A 266 -28.45 -7.19 8.23
N TRP A 267 -27.36 -7.49 7.58
CA TRP A 267 -27.34 -7.89 6.17
C TRP A 267 -27.85 -9.33 6.08
N LYS A 268 -29.04 -9.53 5.50
CA LYS A 268 -29.55 -10.84 5.11
C LYS A 268 -29.11 -11.12 3.67
N ARG A 269 -28.41 -12.24 3.48
CA ARG A 269 -28.08 -12.78 2.14
C ARG A 269 -29.37 -13.08 1.35
N PRO A 270 -29.42 -12.82 0.04
CA PRO A 270 -30.51 -13.34 -0.80
C PRO A 270 -30.39 -14.88 -0.92
N PRO A 271 -31.50 -15.60 -1.06
CA PRO A 271 -31.50 -17.05 -1.22
C PRO A 271 -30.99 -17.49 -2.60
N PRO A 272 -30.59 -18.78 -2.72
CA PRO A 272 -29.91 -19.36 -3.89
C PRO A 272 -30.74 -19.34 -5.18
#